data_7427c8ec59c96b4b116f203015a6c277
#
_entry.id   7427c8ec59c96b4b116f203015a6c277
#
_cell.length_a   1.000
_cell.length_b   1.000
_cell.length_c   1.000
_cell.angle_alpha   90.00
_cell.angle_beta   90.00
_cell.angle_gamma   90.00
#
_symmetry.space_group_name_H-M   'P 1'
#
loop_
_entity.id
_entity.type
_entity.pdbx_description
1 polymer ?
#
loop_
_entity_poly.entity_id
_entity_poly.type
_entity_poly.pdbx_seq_one_letter_code
_entity_poly.pdbx_strand_id
1 'polypeptide(L)'
;MFRIFRYLILISLISGGLYFFVSEYYNLIDDNYSEKKTVNIDKIENKEEIFQEKKAKITSQSIETKNNRIHYTVNKIEILQGDTFVSILEKLKFKQKNIYEIIAKIENSFDLKKIKTGEIISVFRNKSGKIIKIEFFKDLETIISINLDKNIDLNIRDLEKKSFIESREYTIVETLYSDGIKNDISADILVKIIRLFSFDLDFQRDIKMDTVVSVSYEFDEILETGKIEFNDIRYASIEIDGKQLEYFKFITDDGYIDYFNREGKN
;
A
#
# COMPACT_ATOMS: atom_id res chain seq x y z
N MET A 1 41.40 -3.63 22.10
CA MET A 1 40.94 -2.45 21.34
C MET A 1 40.67 -2.76 19.85
N PHE A 2 41.46 -3.57 19.15
CA PHE A 2 41.27 -3.90 17.72
C PHE A 2 40.03 -4.75 17.37
N ARG A 3 39.48 -5.55 18.29
CA ARG A 3 38.29 -6.38 18.00
C ARG A 3 37.01 -5.60 17.95
N ILE A 4 36.85 -4.57 18.77
CA ILE A 4 35.66 -3.71 18.82
C ILE A 4 35.57 -2.84 17.54
N PHE A 5 36.71 -2.42 17.01
CA PHE A 5 36.79 -1.63 15.79
C PHE A 5 36.34 -2.41 14.54
N ARG A 6 36.58 -3.72 14.48
CA ARG A 6 36.10 -4.59 13.39
C ARG A 6 34.57 -4.78 13.42
N TYR A 7 33.97 -4.85 14.60
CA TYR A 7 32.49 -4.94 14.72
C TYR A 7 31.82 -3.64 14.38
N LEU A 8 32.38 -2.50 14.68
CA LEU A 8 31.85 -1.18 14.30
C LEU A 8 31.92 -0.97 12.77
N ILE A 9 32.97 -1.43 12.11
CA ILE A 9 33.08 -1.36 10.64
C ILE A 9 32.06 -2.31 9.98
N LEU A 10 31.84 -3.52 10.52
CA LEU A 10 30.84 -4.46 10.02
C LEU A 10 29.42 -3.94 10.17
N ILE A 11 29.08 -3.31 11.30
CA ILE A 11 27.78 -2.69 11.53
C ILE A 11 27.56 -1.49 10.59
N SER A 12 28.61 -0.70 10.33
CA SER A 12 28.57 0.42 9.38
C SER A 12 28.38 -0.05 7.94
N LEU A 13 28.97 -1.16 7.54
CA LEU A 13 28.80 -1.73 6.20
C LEU A 13 27.40 -2.34 6.00
N ILE A 14 26.84 -2.96 7.04
CA ILE A 14 25.47 -3.51 7.00
C ILE A 14 24.43 -2.38 6.97
N SER A 15 24.62 -1.32 7.77
CA SER A 15 23.72 -0.16 7.76
C SER A 15 23.83 0.68 6.48
N GLY A 16 25.04 0.82 5.93
CA GLY A 16 25.28 1.51 4.65
C GLY A 16 24.69 0.74 3.46
N GLY A 17 24.80 -0.58 3.46
CA GLY A 17 24.18 -1.44 2.44
C GLY A 17 22.65 -1.37 2.48
N LEU A 18 22.05 -1.39 3.68
CA LEU A 18 20.61 -1.28 3.84
C LEU A 18 20.10 0.11 3.42
N TYR A 19 20.84 1.17 3.73
CA TYR A 19 20.49 2.54 3.32
C TYR A 19 20.60 2.72 1.80
N PHE A 20 21.60 2.13 1.16
CA PHE A 20 21.74 2.17 -0.29
C PHE A 20 20.61 1.40 -0.99
N PHE A 21 20.23 0.22 -0.49
CA PHE A 21 19.11 -0.57 -0.99
C PHE A 21 17.76 0.14 -0.84
N VAL A 22 17.52 0.78 0.31
CA VAL A 22 16.29 1.53 0.57
C VAL A 22 16.24 2.80 -0.31
N SER A 23 17.36 3.50 -0.51
CA SER A 23 17.45 4.68 -1.38
C SER A 23 17.22 4.32 -2.85
N GLU A 24 17.78 3.20 -3.32
CA GLU A 24 17.57 2.73 -4.70
C GLU A 24 16.13 2.23 -4.90
N TYR A 25 15.54 1.62 -3.88
CA TYR A 25 14.13 1.23 -3.85
C TYR A 25 13.17 2.42 -4.00
N TYR A 26 13.41 3.53 -3.30
CA TYR A 26 12.58 4.73 -3.44
C TYR A 26 12.76 5.42 -4.80
N ASN A 27 13.94 5.42 -5.37
CA ASN A 27 14.21 5.99 -6.70
C ASN A 27 13.54 5.16 -7.82
N LEU A 28 13.52 3.82 -7.71
CA LEU A 28 12.83 2.93 -8.66
C LEU A 28 11.30 3.05 -8.61
N ILE A 29 10.73 3.35 -7.45
CA ILE A 29 9.29 3.61 -7.32
C ILE A 29 8.91 4.93 -8.01
N ASP A 30 9.71 5.99 -7.84
CA ASP A 30 9.47 7.30 -8.48
C ASP A 30 9.59 7.22 -10.01
N ASP A 31 10.56 6.47 -10.55
CA ASP A 31 10.75 6.31 -11.99
C ASP A 31 9.61 5.50 -12.64
N ASN A 32 9.13 4.43 -12.02
CA ASN A 32 8.00 3.65 -12.53
C ASN A 32 6.65 4.39 -12.45
N TYR A 33 6.51 5.37 -11.57
CA TYR A 33 5.31 6.21 -11.50
C TYR A 33 5.30 7.31 -12.57
N SER A 34 6.47 7.71 -13.09
CA SER A 34 6.62 8.75 -14.13
C SER A 34 6.46 8.23 -15.55
N GLU A 35 6.81 6.96 -15.83
CA GLU A 35 6.77 6.41 -17.21
C GLU A 35 5.37 6.03 -17.71
N LYS A 36 4.36 5.81 -16.85
CA LYS A 36 2.98 5.51 -17.28
C LYS A 36 2.15 6.73 -17.72
N LYS A 37 2.78 7.90 -17.93
CA LYS A 37 2.11 9.16 -18.35
C LYS A 37 2.75 9.85 -19.54
N THR A 38 3.27 9.13 -20.51
CA THR A 38 3.60 9.73 -21.81
C THR A 38 2.48 9.52 -22.81
N VAL A 39 1.46 10.37 -22.70
CA VAL A 39 0.60 10.74 -23.83
C VAL A 39 1.13 12.06 -24.36
N ASN A 40 1.43 12.07 -25.69
CA ASN A 40 1.86 13.19 -26.51
C ASN A 40 1.41 14.55 -26.01
N ILE A 41 2.37 15.44 -25.73
CA ILE A 41 2.14 16.88 -25.65
C ILE A 41 3.22 17.59 -26.44
N ASP A 42 2.92 17.83 -27.72
CA ASP A 42 3.54 18.95 -28.45
C ASP A 42 2.92 20.27 -27.94
N LYS A 43 3.78 21.20 -27.57
CA LYS A 43 3.53 22.59 -27.16
C LYS A 43 3.02 22.82 -25.75
N ILE A 44 3.93 23.18 -24.83
CA ILE A 44 3.68 24.21 -23.83
C ILE A 44 5.00 24.96 -23.53
N GLU A 45 5.11 26.19 -24.03
CA GLU A 45 5.88 27.25 -23.40
C GLU A 45 5.12 27.69 -22.14
N ASN A 46 5.81 27.74 -21.02
CA ASN A 46 5.69 28.55 -19.80
C ASN A 46 5.91 27.74 -18.54
N LYS A 47 7.16 27.75 -18.09
CA LYS A 47 7.61 27.00 -16.89
C LYS A 47 7.42 27.72 -15.55
N GLU A 48 6.85 28.90 -15.49
CA GLU A 48 6.77 29.70 -14.25
C GLU A 48 5.37 29.78 -13.60
N GLU A 49 4.29 29.40 -14.27
CA GLU A 49 2.94 29.40 -13.68
C GLU A 49 2.56 28.12 -12.94
N ILE A 50 3.31 27.02 -13.11
CA ILE A 50 2.96 25.69 -12.56
C ILE A 50 3.28 25.58 -11.06
N PHE A 51 4.12 26.46 -10.50
CA PHE A 51 4.53 26.38 -9.09
C PHE A 51 3.58 27.06 -8.10
N GLN A 52 2.63 27.88 -8.56
CA GLN A 52 1.67 28.59 -7.71
C GLN A 52 0.33 27.84 -7.51
N GLU A 53 0.02 26.82 -8.30
CA GLU A 53 -1.29 26.13 -8.30
C GLU A 53 -1.37 24.85 -7.45
N LYS A 54 -0.30 24.47 -6.73
CA LYS A 54 -0.27 23.31 -5.84
C LYS A 54 -0.85 23.54 -4.43
N LYS A 55 -1.59 24.64 -4.22
CA LYS A 55 -2.38 24.85 -3.00
C LYS A 55 -3.79 24.32 -3.18
N ALA A 56 -4.03 23.12 -2.61
CA ALA A 56 -5.37 22.54 -2.39
C ALA A 56 -6.23 22.38 -3.65
N LYS A 57 -5.93 21.41 -4.49
CA LYS A 57 -6.89 20.96 -5.51
C LYS A 57 -8.04 20.19 -4.85
N ILE A 58 -9.06 20.92 -4.42
CA ILE A 58 -10.36 20.35 -4.01
C ILE A 58 -11.02 19.86 -5.30
N THR A 59 -11.00 18.57 -5.57
CA THR A 59 -11.71 18.00 -6.70
C THR A 59 -13.16 17.73 -6.27
N SER A 60 -14.11 18.53 -6.74
CA SER A 60 -15.54 18.29 -6.55
C SER A 60 -16.08 17.43 -7.68
N GLN A 61 -16.58 16.24 -7.35
CA GLN A 61 -17.34 15.37 -8.27
C GLN A 61 -18.78 15.27 -7.80
N SER A 62 -19.73 15.47 -8.72
CA SER A 62 -21.15 15.19 -8.47
C SER A 62 -21.46 13.75 -8.88
N ILE A 63 -21.85 12.89 -7.92
CA ILE A 63 -22.26 11.52 -8.18
C ILE A 63 -23.78 11.44 -8.06
N GLU A 64 -24.44 11.07 -9.16
CA GLU A 64 -25.87 10.75 -9.17
C GLU A 64 -26.06 9.24 -8.98
N THR A 65 -26.53 8.82 -7.83
CA THR A 65 -26.99 7.44 -7.62
C THR A 65 -28.47 7.30 -7.95
N LYS A 66 -28.80 6.28 -8.74
CA LYS A 66 -30.11 6.07 -9.39
C LYS A 66 -31.28 5.64 -8.48
N ASN A 67 -31.09 5.52 -7.16
CA ASN A 67 -32.16 5.19 -6.22
C ASN A 67 -32.07 6.04 -4.93
N ASN A 68 -33.04 6.91 -4.73
CA ASN A 68 -33.18 7.97 -3.74
C ASN A 68 -32.32 9.21 -4.02
N ARG A 69 -32.97 10.26 -4.55
CA ARG A 69 -32.38 11.56 -4.93
C ARG A 69 -31.92 12.35 -3.69
N ILE A 70 -30.90 11.89 -3.00
CA ILE A 70 -30.18 12.76 -2.07
C ILE A 70 -29.04 13.38 -2.90
N HIS A 71 -29.26 14.61 -3.37
CA HIS A 71 -28.20 15.35 -4.03
C HIS A 71 -27.18 15.83 -2.97
N TYR A 72 -25.97 15.30 -3.01
CA TYR A 72 -24.84 15.77 -2.21
C TYR A 72 -23.64 16.03 -3.11
N THR A 73 -22.76 16.90 -2.66
CA THR A 73 -21.45 17.15 -3.28
C THR A 73 -20.38 16.48 -2.43
N VAL A 74 -19.44 15.78 -3.05
CA VAL A 74 -18.29 15.17 -2.36
C VAL A 74 -17.04 15.99 -2.63
N ASN A 75 -16.39 16.45 -1.56
CA ASN A 75 -15.09 17.09 -1.62
C ASN A 75 -14.07 16.13 -1.03
N LYS A 76 -12.98 15.87 -1.74
CA LYS A 76 -11.85 15.06 -1.27
C LYS A 76 -10.77 15.98 -0.72
N ILE A 77 -10.31 15.71 0.49
CA ILE A 77 -9.25 16.44 1.17
C ILE A 77 -8.10 15.48 1.40
N GLU A 78 -6.94 15.81 0.89
CA GLU A 78 -5.71 15.07 1.16
C GLU A 78 -5.12 15.53 2.50
N ILE A 79 -4.69 14.57 3.31
CA ILE A 79 -4.01 14.82 4.59
C ILE A 79 -2.58 15.23 4.29
N LEU A 80 -2.21 16.43 4.67
CA LEU A 80 -0.87 16.97 4.47
C LEU A 80 0.04 16.69 5.66
N GLN A 81 1.34 16.80 5.46
CA GLN A 81 2.32 16.69 6.54
C GLN A 81 2.02 17.71 7.65
N GLY A 82 1.92 17.23 8.88
CA GLY A 82 1.59 18.04 10.07
C GLY A 82 0.08 18.20 10.32
N ASP A 83 -0.78 17.69 9.45
CA ASP A 83 -2.22 17.66 9.72
C ASP A 83 -2.56 16.66 10.82
N THR A 84 -3.52 17.03 11.62
CA THR A 84 -4.21 16.16 12.57
C THR A 84 -5.70 16.11 12.19
N PHE A 85 -6.41 15.10 12.64
CA PHE A 85 -7.86 15.04 12.38
C PHE A 85 -8.58 16.28 12.94
N VAL A 86 -8.13 16.78 14.10
CA VAL A 86 -8.64 18.02 14.70
C VAL A 86 -8.39 19.21 13.77
N SER A 87 -7.16 19.40 13.28
CA SER A 87 -6.84 20.53 12.39
C SER A 87 -7.63 20.49 11.09
N ILE A 88 -7.94 19.28 10.59
CA ILE A 88 -8.79 19.11 9.40
C ILE A 88 -10.23 19.54 9.70
N LEU A 89 -10.80 19.16 10.85
CA LEU A 89 -12.13 19.61 11.25
C LEU A 89 -12.19 21.13 11.46
N GLU A 90 -11.12 21.76 11.99
CA GLU A 90 -11.00 23.22 12.09
C GLU A 90 -10.95 23.89 10.73
N LYS A 91 -10.17 23.37 9.77
CA LYS A 91 -10.15 23.83 8.37
C LYS A 91 -11.52 23.71 7.72
N LEU A 92 -12.31 22.71 8.09
CA LEU A 92 -13.71 22.54 7.67
C LEU A 92 -14.70 23.45 8.41
N LYS A 93 -14.21 24.32 9.31
CA LYS A 93 -14.98 25.31 10.09
C LYS A 93 -16.00 24.70 11.04
N PHE A 94 -15.71 23.52 11.59
CA PHE A 94 -16.49 22.99 12.71
C PHE A 94 -16.29 23.83 13.97
N LYS A 95 -17.38 23.98 14.75
CA LYS A 95 -17.28 24.59 16.10
C LYS A 95 -16.57 23.63 17.05
N GLN A 96 -15.82 24.15 18.01
CA GLN A 96 -15.06 23.37 18.99
C GLN A 96 -15.91 22.28 19.66
N LYS A 97 -17.13 22.62 20.09
CA LYS A 97 -18.06 21.65 20.68
C LYS A 97 -18.27 20.43 19.78
N ASN A 98 -18.51 20.66 18.48
CA ASN A 98 -18.75 19.57 17.52
C ASN A 98 -17.49 18.75 17.28
N ILE A 99 -16.31 19.41 17.29
CA ILE A 99 -15.02 18.72 17.17
C ILE A 99 -14.84 17.73 18.32
N TYR A 100 -15.06 18.16 19.57
CA TYR A 100 -14.98 17.29 20.75
C TYR A 100 -15.96 16.11 20.67
N GLU A 101 -17.20 16.35 20.24
CA GLU A 101 -18.21 15.30 20.10
C GLU A 101 -17.82 14.28 19.01
N ILE A 102 -17.30 14.73 17.89
CA ILE A 102 -16.80 13.87 16.81
C ILE A 102 -15.63 13.02 17.32
N ILE A 103 -14.62 13.65 17.92
CA ILE A 103 -13.43 12.98 18.46
C ILE A 103 -13.83 11.91 19.48
N ALA A 104 -14.65 12.26 20.47
CA ALA A 104 -15.09 11.33 21.51
C ALA A 104 -15.83 10.09 20.94
N LYS A 105 -16.52 10.24 19.81
CA LYS A 105 -17.18 9.12 19.12
C LYS A 105 -16.18 8.20 18.41
N ILE A 106 -15.13 8.75 17.82
CA ILE A 106 -14.18 8.00 17.00
C ILE A 106 -13.14 7.29 17.86
N GLU A 107 -12.63 7.94 18.93
CA GLU A 107 -11.52 7.44 19.75
C GLU A 107 -11.75 6.05 20.33
N ASN A 108 -13.02 5.67 20.57
CA ASN A 108 -13.37 4.33 21.03
C ASN A 108 -13.19 3.24 19.95
N SER A 109 -13.11 3.61 18.67
CA SER A 109 -13.11 2.67 17.54
C SER A 109 -11.90 2.79 16.64
N PHE A 110 -11.22 3.95 16.68
CA PHE A 110 -10.07 4.24 15.84
C PHE A 110 -9.12 5.23 16.53
N ASP A 111 -7.85 4.87 16.56
CA ASP A 111 -6.79 5.77 17.02
C ASP A 111 -6.51 6.83 15.95
N LEU A 112 -6.97 8.04 16.18
CA LEU A 112 -6.82 9.17 15.24
C LEU A 112 -5.35 9.56 14.95
N LYS A 113 -4.38 9.08 15.75
CA LYS A 113 -2.95 9.26 15.47
C LYS A 113 -2.45 8.38 14.30
N LYS A 114 -3.25 7.41 13.88
CA LYS A 114 -2.92 6.50 12.78
C LYS A 114 -3.29 7.03 11.39
N ILE A 115 -3.94 8.21 11.30
CA ILE A 115 -4.12 8.87 10.00
C ILE A 115 -2.75 9.23 9.40
N LYS A 116 -2.59 9.00 8.10
CA LYS A 116 -1.30 9.18 7.42
C LYS A 116 -1.37 10.29 6.38
N THR A 117 -0.25 10.97 6.21
CA THR A 117 -0.06 11.93 5.10
C THR A 117 -0.32 11.23 3.75
N GLY A 118 -1.02 11.89 2.84
CA GLY A 118 -1.42 11.36 1.54
C GLY A 118 -2.74 10.59 1.54
N GLU A 119 -3.31 10.24 2.70
CA GLU A 119 -4.66 9.65 2.78
C GLU A 119 -5.73 10.69 2.47
N ILE A 120 -6.87 10.22 1.98
CA ILE A 120 -7.98 11.06 1.52
C ILE A 120 -9.14 10.98 2.49
N ILE A 121 -9.63 12.14 2.92
CA ILE A 121 -10.89 12.30 3.64
C ILE A 121 -11.96 12.80 2.66
N SER A 122 -13.06 12.08 2.55
CA SER A 122 -14.22 12.45 1.74
C SER A 122 -15.23 13.20 2.59
N VAL A 123 -15.58 14.42 2.18
CA VAL A 123 -16.52 15.31 2.88
C VAL A 123 -17.78 15.50 2.03
N PHE A 124 -18.90 15.05 2.53
CA PHE A 124 -20.19 15.09 1.85
C PHE A 124 -20.99 16.30 2.31
N ARG A 125 -21.45 17.11 1.36
CA ARG A 125 -22.24 18.32 1.61
C ARG A 125 -23.61 18.20 0.95
N ASN A 126 -24.64 18.62 1.66
CA ASN A 126 -25.97 18.72 1.08
C ASN A 126 -26.10 19.96 0.16
N LYS A 127 -27.26 20.15 -0.45
CA LYS A 127 -27.55 21.30 -1.36
C LYS A 127 -27.34 22.68 -0.71
N SER A 128 -27.46 22.79 0.61
CA SER A 128 -27.23 24.05 1.34
C SER A 128 -25.76 24.27 1.71
N GLY A 129 -24.84 23.34 1.31
CA GLY A 129 -23.43 23.39 1.64
C GLY A 129 -23.07 22.87 3.04
N LYS A 130 -24.08 22.44 3.84
CA LYS A 130 -23.82 21.85 5.17
C LYS A 130 -23.15 20.49 5.01
N ILE A 131 -22.10 20.24 5.81
CA ILE A 131 -21.46 18.91 5.89
C ILE A 131 -22.44 17.97 6.59
N ILE A 132 -22.76 16.86 5.93
CA ILE A 132 -23.69 15.83 6.41
C ILE A 132 -23.00 14.51 6.72
N LYS A 133 -21.81 14.28 6.14
CA LYS A 133 -21.03 13.06 6.37
C LYS A 133 -19.55 13.31 6.08
N ILE A 134 -18.69 12.64 6.83
CA ILE A 134 -17.25 12.54 6.58
C ILE A 134 -16.91 11.06 6.49
N GLU A 135 -16.11 10.66 5.51
CA GLU A 135 -15.61 9.29 5.35
C GLU A 135 -14.10 9.27 5.14
N PHE A 136 -13.46 8.31 5.73
CA PHE A 136 -12.04 8.01 5.53
C PHE A 136 -11.76 6.52 5.75
N PHE A 137 -10.64 6.05 5.22
CA PHE A 137 -10.22 4.68 5.40
C PHE A 137 -9.57 4.49 6.77
N LYS A 138 -9.97 3.47 7.51
CA LYS A 138 -9.28 2.99 8.70
C LYS A 138 -8.04 2.19 8.31
N ASP A 139 -8.20 1.37 7.30
CA ASP A 139 -7.21 0.52 6.64
C ASP A 139 -7.64 0.28 5.18
N LEU A 140 -7.02 -0.66 4.48
CA LEU A 140 -7.36 -0.94 3.08
C LEU A 140 -8.79 -1.44 2.89
N GLU A 141 -9.34 -2.14 3.88
CA GLU A 141 -10.61 -2.88 3.80
C GLU A 141 -11.76 -2.19 4.54
N THR A 142 -11.48 -1.23 5.43
CA THR A 142 -12.49 -0.69 6.35
C THR A 142 -12.66 0.81 6.17
N ILE A 143 -13.89 1.26 6.00
CA ILE A 143 -14.27 2.68 5.97
C ILE A 143 -14.93 3.08 7.28
N ILE A 144 -14.51 4.22 7.79
CA ILE A 144 -15.18 4.94 8.87
C ILE A 144 -16.03 6.06 8.27
N SER A 145 -17.34 6.04 8.55
CA SER A 145 -18.29 7.08 8.16
C SER A 145 -18.83 7.79 9.38
N ILE A 146 -18.70 9.11 9.43
CA ILE A 146 -19.23 9.96 10.49
C ILE A 146 -20.43 10.70 9.92
N ASN A 147 -21.63 10.33 10.31
CA ASN A 147 -22.84 11.01 9.92
C ASN A 147 -23.06 12.24 10.83
N LEU A 148 -23.40 13.39 10.21
CA LEU A 148 -23.47 14.70 10.86
C LEU A 148 -24.80 15.42 10.55
N ASP A 149 -25.75 14.73 9.94
CA ASP A 149 -26.99 15.37 9.49
C ASP A 149 -27.91 15.73 10.65
N LYS A 150 -28.34 14.77 11.43
CA LYS A 150 -29.23 14.96 12.59
C LYS A 150 -28.46 14.84 13.90
N ASN A 151 -27.78 13.75 14.08
CA ASN A 151 -26.92 13.46 15.23
C ASN A 151 -25.55 13.04 14.74
N ILE A 152 -24.53 13.21 15.58
CA ILE A 152 -23.20 12.65 15.30
C ILE A 152 -23.28 11.16 15.55
N ASP A 153 -23.15 10.38 14.47
CA ASP A 153 -23.18 8.93 14.49
C ASP A 153 -22.01 8.35 13.71
N LEU A 154 -21.41 7.28 14.26
CA LEU A 154 -20.28 6.58 13.69
C LEU A 154 -20.73 5.24 13.11
N ASN A 155 -20.41 5.02 11.85
CA ASN A 155 -20.58 3.73 11.18
C ASN A 155 -19.23 3.24 10.66
N ILE A 156 -18.90 2.00 10.98
CA ILE A 156 -17.70 1.32 10.49
C ILE A 156 -18.18 0.18 9.58
N ARG A 157 -17.67 0.17 8.37
CA ARG A 157 -18.09 -0.79 7.34
C ARG A 157 -16.86 -1.41 6.67
N ASP A 158 -16.85 -2.72 6.62
CA ASP A 158 -15.88 -3.44 5.82
C ASP A 158 -16.28 -3.42 4.34
N LEU A 159 -15.30 -3.32 3.47
CA LEU A 159 -15.47 -3.34 2.02
C LEU A 159 -15.51 -4.77 1.51
N GLU A 160 -16.32 -4.98 0.48
CA GLU A 160 -16.32 -6.27 -0.20
C GLU A 160 -14.99 -6.49 -0.92
N LYS A 161 -14.46 -7.68 -0.76
CA LYS A 161 -13.23 -8.12 -1.42
C LYS A 161 -13.44 -9.43 -2.17
N LYS A 162 -12.66 -9.61 -3.21
CA LYS A 162 -12.62 -10.85 -3.99
C LYS A 162 -11.19 -11.36 -4.03
N SER A 163 -11.03 -12.62 -3.62
CA SER A 163 -9.73 -13.29 -3.62
C SER A 163 -9.41 -13.90 -4.98
N PHE A 164 -8.18 -13.78 -5.38
CA PHE A 164 -7.63 -14.34 -6.60
C PHE A 164 -6.34 -15.09 -6.30
N ILE A 165 -6.01 -16.02 -7.21
CA ILE A 165 -4.72 -16.71 -7.23
C ILE A 165 -4.08 -16.37 -8.57
N GLU A 166 -2.84 -15.95 -8.52
CA GLU A 166 -2.03 -15.66 -9.69
C GLU A 166 -0.76 -16.49 -9.65
N SER A 167 -0.32 -16.95 -10.83
CA SER A 167 0.95 -17.66 -10.98
C SER A 167 1.81 -16.97 -12.03
N ARG A 168 3.09 -16.82 -11.71
CA ARG A 168 4.10 -16.23 -12.55
C ARG A 168 5.34 -17.12 -12.60
N GLU A 169 5.98 -17.11 -13.76
CA GLU A 169 7.29 -17.73 -13.97
C GLU A 169 8.17 -16.77 -14.77
N TYR A 170 9.42 -16.63 -14.39
CA TYR A 170 10.37 -15.79 -15.09
C TYR A 170 11.78 -16.33 -14.94
N THR A 171 12.63 -15.97 -15.90
CA THR A 171 14.06 -16.30 -15.92
C THR A 171 14.86 -15.08 -15.52
N ILE A 172 15.83 -15.25 -14.65
CA ILE A 172 16.69 -14.18 -14.17
C ILE A 172 17.70 -13.80 -15.27
N VAL A 173 17.76 -12.51 -15.57
CA VAL A 173 18.74 -11.89 -16.48
C VAL A 173 19.70 -10.99 -15.70
N GLU A 174 19.17 -10.22 -14.73
CA GLU A 174 19.93 -9.29 -13.90
C GLU A 174 19.89 -9.71 -12.43
N THR A 175 18.73 -9.57 -11.79
CA THR A 175 18.52 -9.96 -10.39
C THR A 175 17.11 -10.54 -10.22
N LEU A 176 16.95 -11.38 -9.18
CA LEU A 176 15.64 -11.92 -8.81
C LEU A 176 14.59 -10.81 -8.65
N TYR A 177 14.96 -9.71 -7.99
CA TYR A 177 14.05 -8.62 -7.70
C TYR A 177 13.72 -7.78 -8.94
N SER A 178 14.75 -7.28 -9.68
CA SER A 178 14.53 -6.43 -10.85
C SER A 178 13.75 -7.14 -11.95
N ASP A 179 14.08 -8.41 -12.19
CA ASP A 179 13.41 -9.19 -13.23
C ASP A 179 12.01 -9.62 -12.80
N GLY A 180 11.79 -9.87 -11.49
CA GLY A 180 10.45 -10.09 -10.94
C GLY A 180 9.54 -8.88 -11.12
N ILE A 181 10.02 -7.66 -10.85
CA ILE A 181 9.27 -6.42 -11.10
C ILE A 181 8.93 -6.26 -12.59
N LYS A 182 9.91 -6.53 -13.49
CA LYS A 182 9.68 -6.49 -14.94
C LYS A 182 8.63 -7.50 -15.43
N ASN A 183 8.42 -8.58 -14.67
CA ASN A 183 7.41 -9.62 -14.91
C ASN A 183 6.11 -9.40 -14.10
N ASP A 184 5.83 -8.17 -13.69
CA ASP A 184 4.60 -7.75 -12.98
C ASP A 184 4.38 -8.43 -11.62
N ILE A 185 5.44 -8.93 -10.98
CA ILE A 185 5.36 -9.45 -9.61
C ILE A 185 5.56 -8.29 -8.64
N SER A 186 4.65 -8.16 -7.67
CA SER A 186 4.74 -7.08 -6.69
C SER A 186 5.98 -7.19 -5.80
N ALA A 187 6.47 -6.03 -5.33
CA ALA A 187 7.59 -5.96 -4.39
C ALA A 187 7.34 -6.80 -3.12
N ASP A 188 6.10 -6.81 -2.62
CA ASP A 188 5.72 -7.56 -1.42
C ASP A 188 5.91 -9.07 -1.63
N ILE A 189 5.50 -9.59 -2.78
CA ILE A 189 5.68 -11.01 -3.12
C ILE A 189 7.15 -11.34 -3.32
N LEU A 190 7.92 -10.48 -3.99
CA LEU A 190 9.36 -10.70 -4.18
C LEU A 190 10.12 -10.73 -2.84
N VAL A 191 9.79 -9.86 -1.91
CA VAL A 191 10.37 -9.89 -0.55
C VAL A 191 10.00 -11.19 0.18
N LYS A 192 8.78 -11.68 0.02
CA LYS A 192 8.36 -12.98 0.60
C LYS A 192 9.12 -14.15 -0.03
N ILE A 193 9.34 -14.14 -1.35
CA ILE A 193 10.18 -15.15 -2.03
C ILE A 193 11.60 -15.14 -1.45
N ILE A 194 12.23 -13.97 -1.36
CA ILE A 194 13.58 -13.84 -0.81
C ILE A 194 13.66 -14.39 0.61
N ARG A 195 12.69 -14.06 1.46
CA ARG A 195 12.64 -14.59 2.83
C ARG A 195 12.48 -16.09 2.87
N LEU A 196 11.60 -16.64 2.03
CA LEU A 196 11.31 -18.06 1.98
C LEU A 196 12.53 -18.91 1.68
N PHE A 197 13.39 -18.46 0.74
CA PHE A 197 14.59 -19.19 0.33
C PHE A 197 15.87 -18.73 1.05
N SER A 198 15.79 -17.77 1.99
CA SER A 198 16.99 -17.17 2.62
C SER A 198 17.84 -18.13 3.46
N PHE A 199 17.26 -19.26 3.88
CA PHE A 199 17.99 -20.28 4.63
C PHE A 199 18.69 -21.30 3.73
N ASP A 200 18.23 -21.44 2.47
CA ASP A 200 18.76 -22.44 1.53
C ASP A 200 19.73 -21.84 0.52
N LEU A 201 19.60 -20.53 0.25
CA LEU A 201 20.33 -19.85 -0.82
C LEU A 201 21.08 -18.62 -0.33
N ASP A 202 22.31 -18.51 -0.79
CA ASP A 202 23.04 -17.25 -0.85
C ASP A 202 22.71 -16.54 -2.17
N PHE A 203 21.77 -15.58 -2.10
CA PHE A 203 21.26 -14.89 -3.29
C PHE A 203 22.33 -14.17 -4.10
N GLN A 204 23.46 -13.78 -3.48
CA GLN A 204 24.55 -13.12 -4.20
C GLN A 204 25.45 -14.12 -4.95
N ARG A 205 25.54 -15.34 -4.45
CA ARG A 205 26.43 -16.36 -5.01
C ARG A 205 25.69 -17.38 -5.87
N ASP A 206 24.51 -17.81 -5.42
CA ASP A 206 23.85 -18.99 -5.99
C ASP A 206 22.88 -18.60 -7.11
N ILE A 207 22.30 -17.39 -7.06
CA ILE A 207 21.42 -16.89 -8.12
C ILE A 207 22.25 -16.35 -9.29
N LYS A 208 22.02 -16.91 -10.45
CA LYS A 208 22.74 -16.58 -11.70
C LYS A 208 21.76 -16.28 -12.82
N MET A 209 22.30 -15.79 -13.93
CA MET A 209 21.58 -15.75 -15.20
C MET A 209 21.03 -17.15 -15.53
N ASP A 210 19.88 -17.20 -16.18
CA ASP A 210 19.13 -18.41 -16.54
C ASP A 210 18.51 -19.19 -15.35
N THR A 211 18.65 -18.73 -14.09
CA THR A 211 17.85 -19.23 -12.98
C THR A 211 16.36 -18.98 -13.24
N VAL A 212 15.53 -20.02 -13.10
CA VAL A 212 14.07 -19.92 -13.27
C VAL A 212 13.41 -19.77 -11.91
N VAL A 213 12.52 -18.80 -11.79
CA VAL A 213 11.71 -18.54 -10.59
C VAL A 213 10.25 -18.70 -10.93
N SER A 214 9.54 -19.58 -10.22
CA SER A 214 8.08 -19.72 -10.35
C SER A 214 7.43 -19.39 -9.00
N VAL A 215 6.32 -18.69 -9.04
CA VAL A 215 5.55 -18.33 -7.84
C VAL A 215 4.05 -18.39 -8.12
N SER A 216 3.30 -18.91 -7.15
CA SER A 216 1.84 -18.81 -7.08
C SER A 216 1.46 -18.14 -5.76
N TYR A 217 0.67 -17.07 -5.82
CA TYR A 217 0.31 -16.26 -4.66
C TYR A 217 -1.16 -15.85 -4.68
N GLU A 218 -1.67 -15.52 -3.52
CA GLU A 218 -3.02 -15.01 -3.33
C GLU A 218 -3.00 -13.49 -3.19
N PHE A 219 -4.03 -12.84 -3.71
CA PHE A 219 -4.31 -11.43 -3.45
C PHE A 219 -5.80 -11.18 -3.38
N ASP A 220 -6.18 -10.14 -2.66
CA ASP A 220 -7.54 -9.64 -2.56
C ASP A 220 -7.67 -8.32 -3.33
N GLU A 221 -8.71 -8.22 -4.15
CA GLU A 221 -9.14 -6.98 -4.78
C GLU A 221 -10.32 -6.41 -3.99
N ILE A 222 -10.16 -5.18 -3.50
CA ILE A 222 -11.23 -4.43 -2.84
C ILE A 222 -12.16 -3.86 -3.92
N LEU A 223 -13.37 -4.42 -4.06
CA LEU A 223 -14.25 -4.16 -5.21
C LEU A 223 -14.63 -2.69 -5.40
N GLU A 224 -14.81 -1.94 -4.30
CA GLU A 224 -15.21 -0.53 -4.38
C GLU A 224 -14.06 0.42 -4.78
N THR A 225 -12.83 0.05 -4.55
CA THR A 225 -11.65 0.91 -4.77
C THR A 225 -10.71 0.40 -5.86
N GLY A 226 -10.81 -0.88 -6.22
CA GLY A 226 -9.87 -1.58 -7.09
C GLY A 226 -8.47 -1.71 -6.48
N LYS A 227 -8.33 -1.47 -5.17
CA LYS A 227 -7.05 -1.67 -4.48
C LYS A 227 -6.78 -3.15 -4.33
N ILE A 228 -5.50 -3.51 -4.45
CA ILE A 228 -5.03 -4.88 -4.32
C ILE A 228 -4.24 -5.00 -3.03
N GLU A 229 -4.54 -6.05 -2.26
CA GLU A 229 -3.77 -6.49 -1.11
C GLU A 229 -3.17 -7.85 -1.41
N PHE A 230 -1.82 -7.93 -1.40
CA PHE A 230 -1.11 -9.17 -1.64
C PHE A 230 -1.02 -9.98 -0.34
N ASN A 231 -1.59 -11.17 -0.38
CA ASN A 231 -1.64 -12.09 0.75
C ASN A 231 -0.37 -12.97 0.78
N ASP A 232 -0.54 -14.28 0.79
CA ASP A 232 0.57 -15.21 0.96
C ASP A 232 0.94 -15.92 -0.34
N ILE A 233 2.20 -16.35 -0.39
CA ILE A 233 2.66 -17.30 -1.40
C ILE A 233 2.00 -18.64 -1.11
N ARG A 234 1.44 -19.30 -2.12
CA ARG A 234 0.95 -20.67 -2.04
C ARG A 234 2.02 -21.69 -2.41
N TYR A 235 2.81 -21.31 -3.40
CA TYR A 235 3.90 -22.09 -3.94
C TYR A 235 4.99 -21.16 -4.44
N ALA A 236 6.24 -21.53 -4.24
CA ALA A 236 7.37 -20.91 -4.90
C ALA A 236 8.44 -21.94 -5.21
N SER A 237 9.13 -21.77 -6.33
CA SER A 237 10.31 -22.56 -6.65
C SER A 237 11.40 -21.72 -7.31
N ILE A 238 12.63 -22.13 -7.09
CA ILE A 238 13.83 -21.61 -7.75
C ILE A 238 14.59 -22.80 -8.33
N GLU A 239 14.81 -22.79 -9.64
CA GLU A 239 15.59 -23.81 -10.34
C GLU A 239 16.98 -23.28 -10.67
N ILE A 240 18.00 -23.91 -10.09
CA ILE A 240 19.42 -23.57 -10.24
C ILE A 240 20.20 -24.80 -10.69
N ASP A 241 20.88 -24.72 -11.82
CA ASP A 241 21.72 -25.79 -12.38
C ASP A 241 20.96 -27.14 -12.47
N GLY A 242 19.67 -27.10 -12.85
CA GLY A 242 18.78 -28.26 -12.97
C GLY A 242 18.30 -28.85 -11.63
N LYS A 243 18.59 -28.20 -10.50
CA LYS A 243 18.07 -28.55 -9.19
C LYS A 243 16.98 -27.57 -8.80
N GLN A 244 15.80 -28.10 -8.53
CA GLN A 244 14.66 -27.31 -8.08
C GLN A 244 14.57 -27.30 -6.56
N LEU A 245 14.59 -26.10 -5.99
CA LEU A 245 14.20 -25.82 -4.60
C LEU A 245 12.76 -25.34 -4.63
N GLU A 246 11.87 -25.92 -3.82
CA GLU A 246 10.46 -25.60 -3.86
C GLU A 246 9.83 -25.66 -2.48
N TYR A 247 8.86 -24.77 -2.28
CA TYR A 247 8.10 -24.67 -1.06
C TYR A 247 6.61 -24.51 -1.35
N PHE A 248 5.81 -25.22 -0.57
CA PHE A 248 4.36 -25.20 -0.58
C PHE A 248 3.84 -24.67 0.75
N LYS A 249 2.94 -23.70 0.73
CA LYS A 249 2.18 -23.33 1.92
C LYS A 249 1.26 -24.47 2.28
N PHE A 250 1.38 -24.98 3.51
CA PHE A 250 0.58 -26.09 4.00
C PHE A 250 0.01 -25.79 5.38
N ILE A 251 -1.17 -26.33 5.66
CA ILE A 251 -1.81 -26.27 6.96
C ILE A 251 -1.77 -27.68 7.52
N THR A 252 -1.03 -27.87 8.63
CA THR A 252 -0.93 -29.16 9.31
C THR A 252 -2.23 -29.50 10.05
N ASP A 253 -2.44 -30.76 10.45
CA ASP A 253 -3.68 -31.24 11.10
C ASP A 253 -3.95 -30.51 12.44
N ASP A 254 -2.93 -30.00 13.11
CA ASP A 254 -3.02 -29.18 14.33
C ASP A 254 -3.26 -27.70 14.06
N GLY A 255 -3.40 -27.31 12.77
CA GLY A 255 -3.69 -25.94 12.34
C GLY A 255 -2.47 -25.03 12.20
N TYR A 256 -1.24 -25.56 12.33
CA TYR A 256 -0.03 -24.80 12.09
C TYR A 256 0.13 -24.52 10.57
N ILE A 257 0.42 -23.30 10.21
CA ILE A 257 0.58 -22.86 8.81
C ILE A 257 2.05 -22.49 8.60
N ASP A 258 2.69 -23.19 7.66
CA ASP A 258 4.07 -22.90 7.27
C ASP A 258 4.35 -23.38 5.84
N TYR A 259 5.60 -23.20 5.41
CA TYR A 259 6.10 -23.61 4.11
C TYR A 259 6.91 -24.89 4.24
N PHE A 260 6.56 -25.88 3.45
CA PHE A 260 7.22 -27.16 3.46
C PHE A 260 7.71 -27.53 2.06
N ASN A 261 8.88 -28.13 1.99
CA ASN A 261 9.37 -28.68 0.74
C ASN A 261 8.62 -30.00 0.39
N ARG A 262 8.95 -30.61 -0.74
CA ARG A 262 8.31 -31.86 -1.20
C ARG A 262 8.50 -33.04 -0.23
N GLU A 263 9.50 -33.00 0.62
CA GLU A 263 9.79 -34.00 1.64
C GLU A 263 9.05 -33.73 2.98
N GLY A 264 8.30 -32.65 3.06
CA GLY A 264 7.60 -32.23 4.27
C GLY A 264 8.49 -31.60 5.34
N LYS A 265 9.63 -31.04 4.94
CA LYS A 265 10.51 -30.28 5.82
C LYS A 265 10.31 -28.78 5.58
N ASN A 266 10.34 -28.01 6.67
CA ASN A 266 10.31 -26.54 6.67
C ASN A 266 11.67 -25.97 7.10
#